data_6d6388e055d6663c97ca3c3d3a453d2e
#
_entry.id   6d6388e055d6663c97ca3c3d3a453d2e
#
_cell.length_a   1.000
_cell.length_b   1.000
_cell.length_c   1.000
_cell.angle_alpha   90.00
_cell.angle_beta   90.00
_cell.angle_gamma   90.00
#
_symmetry.space_group_name_H-M   'P 1'
#
loop_
_entity.id
_entity.type
_entity.pdbx_description
1 polymer ?
#
loop_
_entity_poly.entity_id
_entity_poly.type
_entity_poly.pdbx_seq_one_letter_code
_entity_poly.pdbx_strand_id
1 'polypeptide(L)' 'MDNNVAKYFLVKVEFETINESNGKLKKIKTQYLVDAMTCTEAEARTRTYLKDSVMDYEIVSTTKSSIEDVIEVPVKV' A
#
# COMPACT_ATOMS: atom_id res chain seq x y z
N MET A 1 22.57 17.75 -0.92
CA MET A 1 22.05 17.39 -0.92
C MET A 1 21.35 16.83 -0.76
N ASP A 2 20.72 16.66 -0.82
CA ASP A 2 20.02 16.14 -0.62
C ASP A 2 19.57 15.37 -0.62
N ASN A 3 19.56 15.33 -0.85
CA ASN A 3 19.17 14.28 -0.67
C ASN A 3 18.11 13.86 0.21
N ASN A 4 17.28 14.33 0.51
CA ASN A 4 16.18 14.03 1.38
C ASN A 4 14.98 13.59 0.61
N VAL A 5 15.22 12.86 -0.43
CA VAL A 5 14.14 12.32 -1.23
C VAL A 5 13.61 11.11 -0.49
N ALA A 6 12.36 11.15 -0.10
CA ALA A 6 11.72 9.99 0.50
C ALA A 6 11.60 8.92 -0.58
N LYS A 7 12.04 7.73 -0.25
CA LYS A 7 12.00 6.63 -1.21
C LYS A 7 10.78 5.75 -1.04
N TYR A 8 10.28 5.67 0.17
CA TYR A 8 9.19 4.74 0.45
C TYR A 8 8.11 5.43 1.24
N PHE A 9 6.89 5.10 0.90
CA PHE A 9 5.71 5.59 1.61
C PHE A 9 4.91 4.40 2.08
N LEU A 10 4.37 4.53 3.27
CA LEU A 10 3.49 3.51 3.83
C LEU A 10 2.06 3.91 3.49
N VAL A 11 1.40 3.10 2.68
CA VAL A 11 0.04 3.37 2.25
C VAL A 11 -0.88 2.38 2.94
N LYS A 12 -1.80 2.90 3.71
CA LYS A 12 -2.79 2.06 4.41
C LYS A 12 -4.06 2.02 3.58
N VAL A 13 -4.50 0.82 3.28
CA VAL A 13 -5.66 0.59 2.44
C VAL A 13 -6.66 -0.25 3.20
N GLU A 14 -7.91 0.11 3.09
CA GLU A 14 -8.99 -0.64 3.70
C GLU A 14 -9.84 -1.24 2.61
N PHE A 15 -9.95 -2.56 2.60
CA PHE A 15 -10.78 -3.29 1.66
C PHE A 15 -12.10 -3.62 2.30
N GLU A 16 -13.15 -3.64 1.49
CA GLU A 16 -14.48 -4.02 1.95
C GLU A 16 -14.93 -5.27 1.22
N THR A 17 -15.45 -6.20 1.97
CA THR A 17 -16.03 -7.41 1.40
C THR A 17 -17.24 -7.79 2.24
N ILE A 18 -18.06 -8.69 1.70
CA ILE A 18 -19.24 -9.14 2.40
C ILE A 18 -18.96 -10.50 3.02
N ASN A 19 -19.24 -10.61 4.32
CA ASN A 19 -19.12 -11.89 5.01
C ASN A 19 -20.31 -12.75 4.58
N GLU A 20 -20.05 -13.84 3.89
CA GLU A 20 -21.10 -14.68 3.33
C GLU A 20 -21.92 -15.39 4.43
N SER A 21 -21.32 -15.55 5.60
CA SER A 21 -22.01 -16.24 6.69
C SER A 21 -23.15 -15.42 7.26
N ASN A 22 -23.02 -14.10 7.33
CA ASN A 22 -24.02 -13.25 7.95
C ASN A 22 -24.44 -12.05 7.13
N GLY A 23 -23.90 -11.90 5.92
CA GLY A 23 -24.24 -10.80 5.01
C GLY A 23 -23.76 -9.44 5.44
N LYS A 24 -22.89 -9.36 6.45
CA LYS A 24 -22.40 -8.09 6.95
C LYS A 24 -21.13 -7.68 6.24
N LEU A 25 -20.91 -6.38 6.18
CA LEU A 25 -19.65 -5.86 5.63
C LEU A 25 -18.50 -6.21 6.54
N LYS A 26 -17.42 -6.62 5.91
CA LYS A 26 -16.18 -6.91 6.61
C LYS A 26 -15.09 -6.01 6.03
N LYS A 27 -14.32 -5.37 6.89
CA LYS A 27 -13.25 -4.49 6.47
C LYS A 27 -11.92 -5.14 6.78
N ILE A 28 -11.03 -5.13 5.79
CA ILE A 28 -9.71 -5.72 5.92
C ILE A 28 -8.70 -4.61 5.74
N LYS A 29 -7.87 -4.39 6.77
CA LYS A 29 -6.85 -3.35 6.72
C LYS A 29 -5.54 -3.94 6.25
N THR A 30 -4.94 -3.29 5.28
CA THR A 30 -3.71 -3.76 4.67
C THR A 30 -2.77 -2.57 4.54
N GLN A 31 -1.48 -2.84 4.65
CA GLN A 31 -0.47 -1.81 4.49
C GLN A 31 0.47 -2.20 3.36
N TYR A 32 0.81 -1.22 2.54
CA TYR A 32 1.74 -1.41 1.45
C TYR A 32 2.90 -0.44 1.59
N LEU A 33 4.08 -0.92 1.28
CA LEU A 33 5.26 -0.07 1.20
C LEU A 33 5.47 0.23 -0.27
N VAL A 34 5.40 1.51 -0.62
CA VAL A 34 5.39 1.92 -2.02
C VAL A 34 6.60 2.79 -2.31
N ASP A 35 7.34 2.42 -3.33
CA ASP A 35 8.47 3.21 -3.83
C ASP A 35 7.92 4.42 -4.58
N ALA A 36 8.21 5.60 -4.07
CA ALA A 36 7.69 6.83 -4.65
C ALA A 36 8.45 8.02 -4.09
N MET A 37 8.33 9.14 -4.78
CA MET A 37 8.98 10.37 -4.35
C MET A 37 8.03 11.31 -3.65
N THR A 38 6.73 11.14 -3.86
CA THR A 38 5.71 11.98 -3.24
C THR A 38 4.52 11.14 -2.80
N CYS A 39 3.73 11.68 -1.89
CA CYS A 39 2.51 11.01 -1.47
C CYS A 39 1.56 10.76 -2.63
N THR A 40 1.43 11.76 -3.50
CA THR A 40 0.55 11.65 -4.66
C THR A 40 0.99 10.51 -5.56
N GLU A 41 2.29 10.39 -5.79
CA GLU A 41 2.82 9.31 -6.61
C GLU A 41 2.59 7.96 -5.94
N ALA A 42 2.78 7.89 -4.62
CA ALA A 42 2.57 6.65 -3.89
C ALA A 42 1.12 6.19 -4.01
N GLU A 43 0.18 7.12 -3.89
CA GLU A 43 -1.23 6.77 -4.04
C GLU A 43 -1.56 6.33 -5.46
N ALA A 44 -1.01 7.02 -6.45
CA ALA A 44 -1.25 6.67 -7.83
C ALA A 44 -0.72 5.26 -8.13
N ARG A 45 0.46 4.94 -7.62
CA ARG A 45 1.03 3.61 -7.82
C ARG A 45 0.22 2.54 -7.12
N THR A 46 -0.30 2.85 -5.94
CA THR A 46 -1.16 1.92 -5.21
C THR A 46 -2.44 1.66 -5.99
N ARG A 47 -3.04 2.71 -6.55
CA ARG A 47 -4.26 2.54 -7.33
C ARG A 47 -4.01 1.71 -8.59
N THR A 48 -2.87 1.93 -9.23
CA THR A 48 -2.50 1.12 -10.39
C THR A 48 -2.33 -0.34 -10.02
N TYR A 49 -1.70 -0.59 -8.89
CA TYR A 49 -1.49 -1.96 -8.40
C TYR A 49 -2.83 -2.65 -8.11
N LEU A 50 -3.79 -1.90 -7.58
CA LEU A 50 -5.07 -2.44 -7.16
C LEU A 50 -6.17 -2.31 -8.22
N LYS A 51 -5.84 -1.90 -9.43
CA LYS A 51 -6.86 -1.60 -10.45
C LYS A 51 -7.73 -2.80 -10.79
N ASP A 52 -7.20 -4.01 -10.62
CA ASP A 52 -7.96 -5.22 -10.93
C ASP A 52 -8.53 -5.89 -9.70
N SER A 53 -8.55 -5.18 -8.59
CA SER A 53 -9.09 -5.72 -7.36
C SER A 53 -10.60 -5.95 -7.50
N VAL A 54 -11.06 -7.13 -7.05
CA VAL A 54 -12.49 -7.42 -7.07
C VAL A 54 -13.18 -6.86 -5.84
N MET A 55 -12.41 -6.45 -4.83
CA MET A 55 -12.97 -5.84 -3.63
C MET A 55 -12.88 -4.34 -3.73
N ASP A 56 -13.91 -3.68 -3.21
CA ASP A 56 -13.83 -2.23 -3.06
C ASP A 56 -12.75 -1.88 -2.06
N TYR A 57 -12.09 -0.76 -2.28
CA TYR A 57 -11.04 -0.35 -1.35
C TYR A 57 -11.00 1.16 -1.25
N GLU A 58 -10.37 1.61 -0.18
CA GLU A 58 -10.15 3.02 0.07
C GLU A 58 -8.75 3.21 0.63
N ILE A 59 -8.03 4.22 0.13
CA ILE A 59 -6.74 4.58 0.69
C ILE A 59 -7.00 5.43 1.91
N VAL A 60 -6.65 4.91 3.08
CA VAL A 60 -6.94 5.55 4.35
C VAL A 60 -5.90 6.60 4.70
N SER A 61 -4.63 6.27 4.46
CA SER A 61 -3.57 7.21 4.76
C SER A 61 -2.33 6.88 3.95
N THR A 62 -1.51 7.89 3.73
CA THR A 62 -0.24 7.75 3.04
C THR A 62 0.77 8.54 3.84
N THR A 63 1.76 7.86 4.40
CA THR A 63 2.77 8.51 5.21
C THR A 63 4.16 8.14 4.72
N LYS A 64 5.06 9.07 4.90
CA LYS A 64 6.46 8.85 4.56
C LYS A 64 7.04 7.81 5.50
N SER A 65 7.73 6.84 4.93
CA SER A 65 8.36 5.78 5.71
C SER A 65 9.80 6.15 6.02
N SER A 66 10.30 5.66 7.14
CA SER A 66 11.70 5.83 7.49
C SER A 66 12.58 4.74 6.89
N ILE A 67 11.98 3.82 6.15
CA ILE A 67 12.74 2.76 5.50
C ILE A 67 13.55 3.36 4.36
N GLU A 68 14.85 3.11 4.37
CA GLU A 68 15.73 3.65 3.34
C GLU A 68 15.84 2.76 2.13
N ASP A 69 15.75 1.46 2.34
CA ASP A 69 15.89 0.53 1.24
C ASP A 69 15.34 -0.82 1.64
N VAL A 70 15.02 -1.60 0.64
CA VAL A 70 14.59 -2.99 0.83
C VAL A 70 15.63 -3.88 0.17
N ILE A 71 16.26 -4.72 0.99
CA ILE A 71 17.29 -5.61 0.48
C ILE A 71 16.65 -6.91 0.06
N GLU A 72 16.72 -7.19 -1.23
CA GLU A 72 16.17 -8.43 -1.78
C GLU A 72 17.34 -9.32 -2.17
N VAL A 73 17.46 -10.42 -1.48
CA VAL A 73 18.55 -11.38 -1.71
C VAL A 73 17.94 -12.69 -2.15
N PRO A 74 18.38 -13.24 -3.27
CA PRO A 74 17.85 -14.54 -3.70
C PRO A 74 18.09 -15.59 -2.63
N VAL A 75 17.08 -16.40 -2.39
CA VAL A 75 17.19 -17.50 -1.44
C VAL A 75 17.83 -18.68 -2.14
N LYS A 76 18.90 -19.16 -1.57
CA LYS A 76 19.54 -20.37 -2.06
C LYS A 76 19.11 -21.54 -1.23
N VAL A 77 18.67 -22.56 -1.90
CA VAL A 77 18.28 -23.80 -1.24
C VAL A 77 19.22 -24.90 -1.65
#